data_dd7e887d59107dc3358a8076bc5aae48
#
_entry.id   dd7e887d59107dc3358a8076bc5aae48
#
_cell.length_a   1.000
_cell.length_b   1.000
_cell.length_c   1.000
_cell.angle_alpha   90.00
_cell.angle_beta   90.00
_cell.angle_gamma   90.00
#
_symmetry.space_group_name_H-M   'P 1'
#
loop_
_entity.id
_entity.type
_entity.pdbx_description
1 polymer ?
#
loop_
_entity_poly.entity_id
_entity_poly.type
_entity_poly.pdbx_seq_one_letter_code
_entity_poly.pdbx_strand_id
1 'polypeptide(L)'
;MKSCYQTETQSIYEHGLSVWHFYQNLIDGNHEGMQIPKWLEVCLKHELHSRETIEQYTIFHDLGKTRCLVVDEDGRRHFPNHAAISEQMWLEYGGCPEIGKLIGLDMIFHTESHEQISARCLDQRALCTLMIAALAELHANATMFGGITSESFCIKYKRLNKRAENILKNLKLES
;
A
#
# COMPACT_ATOMS: atom_id res chain seq x y z
N MET A 1 18.08 1.91 -0.79
CA MET A 1 16.90 1.43 -1.55
C MET A 1 17.29 0.86 -2.92
N LYS A 2 18.03 1.57 -3.76
CA LYS A 2 18.41 1.09 -5.12
C LYS A 2 19.27 -0.18 -5.11
N SER A 3 20.03 -0.43 -4.07
CA SER A 3 20.88 -1.64 -3.90
C SER A 3 20.24 -2.74 -3.04
N CYS A 4 19.06 -2.52 -2.51
CA CYS A 4 18.29 -3.52 -1.78
C CYS A 4 17.14 -4.02 -2.68
N TYR A 5 17.11 -5.31 -2.92
CA TYR A 5 16.17 -5.93 -3.83
C TYR A 5 15.01 -6.57 -3.08
N GLN A 6 13.79 -6.28 -3.51
CA GLN A 6 12.57 -6.93 -3.04
C GLN A 6 12.44 -8.34 -3.66
N THR A 7 12.74 -8.44 -4.95
CA THR A 7 12.78 -9.68 -5.73
C THR A 7 14.18 -9.86 -6.34
N GLU A 8 14.39 -10.89 -7.15
CA GLU A 8 15.67 -11.08 -7.87
C GLU A 8 15.98 -9.95 -8.86
N THR A 9 14.94 -9.28 -9.38
CA THR A 9 15.06 -8.32 -10.49
C THR A 9 14.60 -6.92 -10.16
N GLN A 10 13.91 -6.69 -9.03
CA GLN A 10 13.33 -5.40 -8.67
C GLN A 10 13.86 -4.90 -7.34
N SER A 11 14.48 -3.73 -7.33
CA SER A 11 14.88 -3.05 -6.12
C SER A 11 13.66 -2.49 -5.36
N ILE A 12 13.82 -2.21 -4.07
CA ILE A 12 12.78 -1.56 -3.24
C ILE A 12 12.38 -0.19 -3.83
N TYR A 13 13.33 0.54 -4.40
CA TYR A 13 13.04 1.82 -5.03
C TYR A 13 12.18 1.67 -6.30
N GLU A 14 12.52 0.73 -7.18
CA GLU A 14 11.73 0.44 -8.40
C GLU A 14 10.34 -0.08 -8.06
N HIS A 15 10.22 -0.86 -6.97
CA HIS A 15 8.92 -1.26 -6.46
C HIS A 15 8.08 -0.05 -6.05
N GLY A 16 8.63 0.87 -5.26
CA GLY A 16 7.93 2.09 -4.86
C GLY A 16 7.49 2.95 -6.05
N LEU A 17 8.33 3.09 -7.09
CA LEU A 17 7.96 3.76 -8.34
C LEU A 17 6.80 3.03 -9.06
N SER A 18 6.80 1.70 -9.04
CA SER A 18 5.71 0.90 -9.61
C SER A 18 4.40 1.13 -8.85
N VAL A 19 4.44 1.15 -7.51
CA VAL A 19 3.26 1.45 -6.68
C VAL A 19 2.73 2.84 -6.98
N TRP A 20 3.61 3.85 -7.07
CA TRP A 20 3.24 5.21 -7.46
C TRP A 20 2.56 5.25 -8.84
N HIS A 21 3.11 4.58 -9.83
CA HIS A 21 2.53 4.50 -11.17
C HIS A 21 1.11 3.93 -11.14
N PHE A 22 0.88 2.81 -10.45
CA PHE A 22 -0.47 2.25 -10.31
C PHE A 22 -1.40 3.16 -9.52
N TYR A 23 -0.91 3.82 -8.47
CA TYR A 23 -1.70 4.80 -7.73
C TYR A 23 -2.19 5.95 -8.61
N GLN A 24 -1.29 6.53 -9.43
CA GLN A 24 -1.65 7.57 -10.39
C GLN A 24 -2.73 7.09 -11.36
N ASN A 25 -2.55 5.90 -11.94
CA ASN A 25 -3.53 5.33 -12.86
C ASN A 25 -4.92 5.17 -12.21
N LEU A 26 -4.97 4.75 -10.92
CA LEU A 26 -6.22 4.62 -10.18
C LEU A 26 -6.94 5.96 -10.01
N ILE A 27 -6.22 7.02 -9.65
CA ILE A 27 -6.85 8.33 -9.40
C ILE A 27 -7.11 9.12 -10.70
N ASP A 28 -6.40 8.84 -11.78
CA ASP A 28 -6.56 9.50 -13.08
C ASP A 28 -7.57 8.78 -14.01
N GLY A 29 -8.12 7.63 -13.57
CA GLY A 29 -9.08 6.85 -14.35
C GLY A 29 -8.45 6.02 -15.47
N ASN A 30 -7.14 5.81 -15.46
CA ASN A 30 -6.40 5.01 -16.44
C ASN A 30 -6.34 3.54 -16.01
N HIS A 31 -7.45 2.83 -16.14
CA HIS A 31 -7.65 1.50 -15.53
C HIS A 31 -7.32 0.32 -16.47
N GLU A 32 -6.66 0.57 -17.59
CA GLU A 32 -6.33 -0.51 -18.54
C GLU A 32 -5.47 -1.61 -17.89
N GLY A 33 -5.91 -2.85 -18.03
CA GLY A 33 -5.24 -4.01 -17.44
C GLY A 33 -5.35 -4.12 -15.92
N MET A 34 -6.24 -3.36 -15.26
CA MET A 34 -6.44 -3.40 -13.81
C MET A 34 -7.79 -3.97 -13.42
N GLN A 35 -7.88 -4.57 -12.24
CA GLN A 35 -9.15 -4.93 -11.60
C GLN A 35 -9.58 -3.79 -10.66
N ILE A 36 -10.73 -3.16 -10.95
CA ILE A 36 -11.20 -1.97 -10.24
C ILE A 36 -12.39 -2.30 -9.36
N PRO A 37 -12.31 -2.11 -8.05
CA PRO A 37 -13.42 -2.32 -7.14
C PRO A 37 -14.35 -1.11 -7.09
N LYS A 38 -15.64 -1.34 -6.80
CA LYS A 38 -16.63 -0.26 -6.68
C LYS A 38 -16.30 0.77 -5.59
N TRP A 39 -15.68 0.35 -4.50
CA TRP A 39 -15.33 1.24 -3.41
C TRP A 39 -14.29 2.32 -3.79
N LEU A 40 -13.54 2.12 -4.89
CA LEU A 40 -12.61 3.15 -5.38
C LEU A 40 -13.35 4.46 -5.69
N GLU A 41 -14.51 4.39 -6.34
CA GLU A 41 -15.32 5.58 -6.66
C GLU A 41 -15.75 6.33 -5.38
N VAL A 42 -16.02 5.60 -4.30
CA VAL A 42 -16.35 6.21 -3.00
C VAL A 42 -15.13 6.98 -2.48
N CYS A 43 -13.94 6.36 -2.45
CA CYS A 43 -12.73 7.03 -2.00
C CYS A 43 -12.37 8.27 -2.85
N LEU A 44 -12.59 8.22 -4.17
CA LEU A 44 -12.29 9.32 -5.08
C LEU A 44 -13.24 10.53 -4.94
N LYS A 45 -14.39 10.37 -4.28
CA LYS A 45 -15.28 11.50 -3.93
C LYS A 45 -14.79 12.29 -2.72
N HIS A 46 -13.83 11.76 -1.99
CA HIS A 46 -13.26 12.40 -0.80
C HIS A 46 -11.91 13.04 -1.10
N GLU A 47 -11.54 13.98 -0.24
CA GLU A 47 -10.22 14.61 -0.32
C GLU A 47 -9.13 13.56 -0.05
N LEU A 48 -8.15 13.47 -0.93
CA LEU A 48 -6.94 12.68 -0.76
C LEU A 48 -5.79 13.60 -0.34
N HIS A 49 -4.68 13.02 0.13
CA HIS A 49 -3.44 13.77 0.29
C HIS A 49 -2.97 14.34 -1.05
N SER A 50 -2.09 15.34 -1.01
CA SER A 50 -1.53 15.91 -2.22
C SER A 50 -0.77 14.84 -3.03
N ARG A 51 -0.70 15.02 -4.36
CA ARG A 51 0.05 14.10 -5.23
C ARG A 51 1.50 13.94 -4.77
N GLU A 52 2.14 15.04 -4.34
CA GLU A 52 3.50 15.03 -3.82
C GLU A 52 3.62 14.19 -2.54
N THR A 53 2.66 14.32 -1.60
CA THR A 53 2.61 13.51 -0.38
C THR A 53 2.46 12.03 -0.70
N ILE A 54 1.55 11.69 -1.63
CA ILE A 54 1.29 10.30 -2.02
C ILE A 54 2.49 9.71 -2.75
N GLU A 55 3.11 10.47 -3.66
CA GLU A 55 4.32 10.05 -4.37
C GLU A 55 5.45 9.70 -3.40
N GLN A 56 5.76 10.60 -2.46
CA GLN A 56 6.79 10.34 -1.46
C GLN A 56 6.43 9.13 -0.59
N TYR A 57 5.19 9.04 -0.12
CA TYR A 57 4.71 7.90 0.65
C TYR A 57 4.91 6.59 -0.13
N THR A 58 4.38 6.50 -1.34
CA THR A 58 4.43 5.25 -2.13
C THR A 58 5.83 4.86 -2.56
N ILE A 59 6.73 5.82 -2.84
CA ILE A 59 8.13 5.53 -3.19
C ILE A 59 8.90 5.02 -1.97
N PHE A 60 8.64 5.56 -0.78
CA PHE A 60 9.44 5.29 0.42
C PHE A 60 8.79 4.37 1.46
N HIS A 61 7.56 3.85 1.21
CA HIS A 61 6.85 2.98 2.16
C HIS A 61 7.69 1.79 2.64
N ASP A 62 8.53 1.26 1.78
CA ASP A 62 9.37 0.09 2.01
C ASP A 62 10.83 0.40 2.40
N LEU A 63 11.16 1.65 2.72
CA LEU A 63 12.52 2.09 3.07
C LEU A 63 13.17 1.21 4.15
N GLY A 64 12.39 0.80 5.16
CA GLY A 64 12.83 -0.02 6.30
C GLY A 64 13.26 -1.43 5.92
N LYS A 65 12.84 -1.97 4.77
CA LYS A 65 13.30 -3.28 4.28
C LYS A 65 14.82 -3.34 4.14
N THR A 66 15.48 -2.20 3.95
CA THR A 66 16.96 -2.11 3.90
C THR A 66 17.62 -2.43 5.24
N ARG A 67 16.93 -2.25 6.37
CA ARG A 67 17.47 -2.49 7.73
C ARG A 67 16.98 -3.78 8.36
N CYS A 68 15.84 -4.33 7.91
CA CYS A 68 15.21 -5.47 8.57
C CYS A 68 15.20 -6.76 7.74
N LEU A 69 15.99 -6.82 6.67
CA LEU A 69 16.10 -8.04 5.86
C LEU A 69 16.63 -9.20 6.70
N VAL A 70 15.86 -10.28 6.78
CA VAL A 70 16.26 -11.58 7.31
C VAL A 70 16.12 -12.61 6.19
N VAL A 71 17.12 -13.46 6.03
CA VAL A 71 17.07 -14.58 5.09
C VAL A 71 17.00 -15.85 5.91
N ASP A 72 15.97 -16.69 5.67
CA ASP A 72 15.81 -17.98 6.36
C ASP A 72 16.73 -19.07 5.76
N GLU A 73 16.67 -20.26 6.35
CA GLU A 73 17.50 -21.41 5.92
C GLU A 73 17.18 -21.87 4.50
N ASP A 74 15.96 -21.60 4.01
CA ASP A 74 15.52 -21.89 2.64
C ASP A 74 15.91 -20.79 1.63
N GLY A 75 16.60 -19.74 2.08
CA GLY A 75 16.98 -18.59 1.26
C GLY A 75 15.86 -17.58 1.02
N ARG A 76 14.72 -17.72 1.69
CA ARG A 76 13.59 -16.78 1.57
C ARG A 76 13.85 -15.51 2.36
N ARG A 77 13.45 -14.40 1.79
CA ARG A 77 13.61 -13.07 2.38
C ARG A 77 12.38 -12.69 3.20
N HIS A 78 12.61 -12.21 4.40
CA HIS A 78 11.59 -11.70 5.32
C HIS A 78 11.95 -10.29 5.77
N PHE A 79 10.94 -9.47 6.00
CA PHE A 79 11.11 -8.06 6.37
C PHE A 79 10.23 -7.73 7.59
N PRO A 80 10.56 -8.27 8.78
CA PRO A 80 9.73 -8.08 9.97
C PRO A 80 9.64 -6.60 10.34
N ASN A 81 8.41 -6.14 10.64
CA ASN A 81 8.12 -4.78 11.10
C ASN A 81 8.63 -3.66 10.15
N HIS A 82 8.80 -3.94 8.85
CA HIS A 82 9.39 -2.99 7.91
C HIS A 82 8.63 -1.64 7.85
N ALA A 83 7.30 -1.61 7.99
CA ALA A 83 6.53 -0.37 7.96
C ALA A 83 6.91 0.57 9.11
N ALA A 84 6.98 0.08 10.35
CA ALA A 84 7.40 0.88 11.50
C ALA A 84 8.87 1.34 11.37
N ILE A 85 9.74 0.46 10.86
CA ILE A 85 11.16 0.80 10.61
C ILE A 85 11.28 1.83 9.47
N SER A 86 10.42 1.74 8.44
CA SER A 86 10.37 2.73 7.35
C SER A 86 9.96 4.10 7.87
N GLU A 87 8.92 4.18 8.72
CA GLU A 87 8.50 5.43 9.38
C GLU A 87 9.64 6.03 10.20
N GLN A 88 10.29 5.22 11.05
CA GLN A 88 11.42 5.68 11.85
C GLN A 88 12.55 6.23 10.97
N MET A 89 12.96 5.49 9.94
CA MET A 89 14.01 5.92 9.01
C MET A 89 13.64 7.20 8.27
N TRP A 90 12.38 7.31 7.82
CA TRP A 90 11.88 8.51 7.16
C TRP A 90 12.04 9.75 8.04
N LEU A 91 11.66 9.65 9.33
CA LEU A 91 11.78 10.72 10.30
C LEU A 91 13.25 11.03 10.67
N GLU A 92 14.09 10.00 10.80
CA GLU A 92 15.55 10.17 11.02
C GLU A 92 16.24 10.96 9.91
N TYR A 93 15.76 10.84 8.67
CA TYR A 93 16.28 11.61 7.52
C TYR A 93 15.61 12.98 7.34
N GLY A 94 14.84 13.44 8.33
CA GLY A 94 14.17 14.75 8.31
C GLY A 94 12.92 14.80 7.44
N GLY A 95 12.34 13.66 7.13
CA GLY A 95 11.10 13.57 6.35
C GLY A 95 9.88 14.13 7.09
N CYS A 96 8.87 14.53 6.33
CA CYS A 96 7.62 15.09 6.87
C CYS A 96 6.91 14.07 7.77
N PRO A 97 6.46 14.43 9.00
CA PRO A 97 5.76 13.53 9.91
C PRO A 97 4.44 12.97 9.35
N GLU A 98 3.71 13.73 8.54
CA GLU A 98 2.47 13.28 7.89
C GLU A 98 2.75 12.09 6.96
N ILE A 99 3.80 12.17 6.15
CA ILE A 99 4.24 11.10 5.26
C ILE A 99 4.75 9.91 6.09
N GLY A 100 5.53 10.17 7.14
CA GLY A 100 5.99 9.13 8.07
C GLY A 100 4.84 8.33 8.63
N LYS A 101 3.76 8.97 9.06
CA LYS A 101 2.55 8.31 9.55
C LYS A 101 1.90 7.42 8.49
N LEU A 102 1.80 7.86 7.24
CA LEU A 102 1.28 7.02 6.14
C LEU A 102 2.16 5.79 5.92
N ILE A 103 3.49 5.98 5.91
CA ILE A 103 4.47 4.89 5.79
C ILE A 103 4.31 3.87 6.91
N GLY A 104 4.17 4.32 8.17
CA GLY A 104 3.98 3.44 9.33
C GLY A 104 2.66 2.65 9.30
N LEU A 105 1.66 3.16 8.59
CA LEU A 105 0.33 2.55 8.44
C LEU A 105 0.19 1.72 7.16
N ASP A 106 1.21 1.64 6.32
CA ASP A 106 1.14 1.00 5.00
C ASP A 106 0.57 -0.43 5.04
N MET A 107 0.99 -1.22 6.01
CA MET A 107 0.63 -2.64 6.13
C MET A 107 -0.77 -2.93 6.69
N ILE A 108 -1.50 -1.93 7.21
CA ILE A 108 -2.76 -2.20 7.94
C ILE A 108 -3.81 -2.90 7.06
N PHE A 109 -3.91 -2.55 5.77
CA PHE A 109 -4.83 -3.19 4.85
C PHE A 109 -4.41 -4.61 4.42
N HIS A 110 -3.18 -5.02 4.73
CA HIS A 110 -2.68 -6.37 4.48
C HIS A 110 -2.77 -7.28 5.71
N THR A 111 -2.59 -6.72 6.90
CA THR A 111 -2.39 -7.49 8.14
C THR A 111 -3.54 -7.41 9.14
N GLU A 112 -4.29 -6.29 9.17
CA GLU A 112 -5.32 -6.05 10.18
C GLU A 112 -6.74 -6.40 9.71
N SER A 113 -7.62 -6.71 10.65
CA SER A 113 -9.04 -6.86 10.38
C SER A 113 -9.71 -5.49 10.17
N HIS A 114 -10.90 -5.47 9.57
CA HIS A 114 -11.63 -4.22 9.39
C HIS A 114 -12.04 -3.57 10.72
N GLU A 115 -12.29 -4.37 11.78
CA GLU A 115 -12.57 -3.85 13.11
C GLU A 115 -11.35 -3.14 13.71
N GLN A 116 -10.15 -3.73 13.57
CA GLN A 116 -8.90 -3.14 14.04
C GLN A 116 -8.61 -1.82 13.32
N ILE A 117 -8.77 -1.78 12.00
CA ILE A 117 -8.57 -0.55 11.22
C ILE A 117 -9.60 0.53 11.60
N SER A 118 -10.89 0.15 11.76
CA SER A 118 -11.93 1.09 12.20
C SER A 118 -11.65 1.66 13.60
N ALA A 119 -11.10 0.84 14.50
CA ALA A 119 -10.73 1.28 15.86
C ALA A 119 -9.54 2.26 15.90
N ARG A 120 -8.76 2.39 14.81
CA ARG A 120 -7.67 3.36 14.72
C ARG A 120 -8.15 4.80 14.59
N CYS A 121 -9.43 5.02 14.29
CA CYS A 121 -10.03 6.34 14.10
C CYS A 121 -9.23 7.24 13.15
N LEU A 122 -8.77 6.66 12.03
CA LEU A 122 -8.09 7.42 10.98
C LEU A 122 -9.04 8.47 10.41
N ASP A 123 -8.49 9.67 10.08
CA ASP A 123 -9.27 10.61 9.29
C ASP A 123 -9.54 10.01 7.88
N GLN A 124 -10.59 10.52 7.26
CA GLN A 124 -11.10 10.00 6.01
C GLN A 124 -10.10 10.14 4.86
N ARG A 125 -9.31 11.22 4.86
CA ARG A 125 -8.26 11.47 3.87
C ARG A 125 -7.16 10.40 3.95
N ALA A 126 -6.64 10.14 5.15
CA ALA A 126 -5.63 9.10 5.37
C ALA A 126 -6.19 7.71 5.03
N LEU A 127 -7.42 7.42 5.43
CA LEU A 127 -8.08 6.14 5.15
C LEU A 127 -8.20 5.88 3.64
N CYS A 128 -8.77 6.82 2.88
CA CYS A 128 -8.93 6.68 1.43
C CYS A 128 -7.58 6.60 0.72
N THR A 129 -6.59 7.40 1.13
CA THR A 129 -5.23 7.35 0.58
C THR A 129 -4.61 5.96 0.77
N LEU A 130 -4.67 5.41 1.97
CA LEU A 130 -4.11 4.08 2.29
C LEU A 130 -4.86 2.94 1.59
N MET A 131 -6.20 3.04 1.46
CA MET A 131 -7.00 2.05 0.73
C MET A 131 -6.61 1.97 -0.74
N ILE A 132 -6.45 3.13 -1.39
CA ILE A 132 -6.03 3.21 -2.80
C ILE A 132 -4.59 2.73 -2.93
N ALA A 133 -3.70 3.05 -1.98
CA ALA A 133 -2.31 2.59 -1.98
C ALA A 133 -2.22 1.06 -1.88
N ALA A 134 -3.00 0.43 -1.00
CA ALA A 134 -3.05 -1.03 -0.88
C ALA A 134 -3.53 -1.71 -2.19
N LEU A 135 -4.45 -1.07 -2.92
CA LEU A 135 -4.87 -1.55 -4.25
C LEU A 135 -3.75 -1.37 -5.29
N ALA A 136 -3.08 -0.23 -5.28
CA ALA A 136 -1.96 0.06 -6.17
C ALA A 136 -0.80 -0.94 -5.93
N GLU A 137 -0.46 -1.22 -4.68
CA GLU A 137 0.56 -2.20 -4.32
C GLU A 137 0.19 -3.61 -4.77
N LEU A 138 -1.08 -4.01 -4.61
CA LEU A 138 -1.55 -5.30 -5.09
C LEU A 138 -1.33 -5.45 -6.61
N HIS A 139 -1.61 -4.39 -7.40
CA HIS A 139 -1.35 -4.38 -8.83
C HIS A 139 0.14 -4.34 -9.17
N ALA A 140 0.94 -3.56 -8.45
CA ALA A 140 2.39 -3.51 -8.61
C ALA A 140 3.05 -4.87 -8.39
N ASN A 141 2.48 -5.68 -7.47
CA ASN A 141 2.93 -7.03 -7.15
C ASN A 141 2.27 -8.12 -8.01
N ALA A 142 1.42 -7.78 -9.00
CA ALA A 142 0.63 -8.77 -9.74
C ALA A 142 1.50 -9.83 -10.43
N THR A 143 2.65 -9.47 -10.99
CA THR A 143 3.58 -10.41 -11.64
C THR A 143 4.14 -11.42 -10.65
N MET A 144 4.40 -11.03 -9.40
CA MET A 144 4.85 -11.94 -8.33
C MET A 144 3.79 -12.98 -7.96
N PHE A 145 2.52 -12.69 -8.25
CA PHE A 145 1.40 -13.60 -7.99
C PHE A 145 1.01 -14.44 -9.22
N GLY A 146 1.72 -14.28 -10.33
CA GLY A 146 1.41 -14.97 -11.61
C GLY A 146 0.45 -14.19 -12.51
N GLY A 147 0.32 -12.87 -12.30
CA GLY A 147 -0.55 -11.96 -13.06
C GLY A 147 -1.91 -11.73 -12.41
N ILE A 148 -2.63 -10.74 -12.94
CA ILE A 148 -3.93 -10.27 -12.40
C ILE A 148 -5.07 -11.30 -12.50
N THR A 149 -4.92 -12.32 -13.33
CA THR A 149 -5.89 -13.40 -13.51
C THR A 149 -5.55 -14.64 -12.68
N SER A 150 -4.40 -14.67 -12.01
CA SER A 150 -3.98 -15.83 -11.21
C SER A 150 -4.88 -16.02 -9.98
N GLU A 151 -4.99 -17.25 -9.52
CA GLU A 151 -5.72 -17.57 -8.30
C GLU A 151 -5.18 -16.80 -7.09
N SER A 152 -3.86 -16.70 -6.96
CA SER A 152 -3.18 -15.99 -5.87
C SER A 152 -3.55 -14.51 -5.86
N PHE A 153 -3.53 -13.83 -7.00
CA PHE A 153 -3.96 -12.42 -7.11
C PHE A 153 -5.45 -12.29 -6.77
N CYS A 154 -6.31 -13.12 -7.36
CA CYS A 154 -7.75 -13.06 -7.14
C CYS A 154 -8.15 -13.24 -5.67
N ILE A 155 -7.47 -14.13 -4.93
CA ILE A 155 -7.69 -14.32 -3.49
C ILE A 155 -7.33 -13.05 -2.71
N LYS A 156 -6.16 -12.45 -2.99
CA LYS A 156 -5.71 -11.21 -2.33
C LYS A 156 -6.64 -10.04 -2.66
N TYR A 157 -7.02 -9.88 -3.92
CA TYR A 157 -7.96 -8.86 -4.38
C TYR A 157 -9.33 -8.98 -3.67
N LYS A 158 -9.91 -10.18 -3.60
CA LYS A 158 -11.17 -10.41 -2.89
C LYS A 158 -11.07 -10.07 -1.39
N ARG A 159 -9.95 -10.41 -0.75
CA ARG A 159 -9.72 -10.10 0.67
C ARG A 159 -9.63 -8.59 0.91
N LEU A 160 -8.88 -7.89 0.08
CA LEU A 160 -8.75 -6.43 0.14
C LEU A 160 -10.11 -5.77 -0.04
N ASN A 161 -10.87 -6.15 -1.09
CA ASN A 161 -12.18 -5.59 -1.36
C ASN A 161 -13.16 -5.80 -0.21
N LYS A 162 -13.28 -7.03 0.30
CA LYS A 162 -14.17 -7.31 1.43
C LYS A 162 -13.83 -6.47 2.65
N ARG A 163 -12.54 -6.28 2.93
CA ARG A 163 -12.07 -5.45 4.05
C ARG A 163 -12.44 -3.99 3.83
N ALA A 164 -12.16 -3.44 2.65
CA ALA A 164 -12.46 -2.07 2.27
C ALA A 164 -13.96 -1.75 2.35
N GLU A 165 -14.81 -2.60 1.77
CA GLU A 165 -16.27 -2.47 1.82
C GLU A 165 -16.81 -2.46 3.25
N ASN A 166 -16.31 -3.35 4.11
CA ASN A 166 -16.72 -3.40 5.51
C ASN A 166 -16.32 -2.13 6.28
N ILE A 167 -15.13 -1.59 6.00
CA ILE A 167 -14.67 -0.33 6.63
C ILE A 167 -15.57 0.83 6.21
N LEU A 168 -15.84 1.00 4.92
CA LEU A 168 -16.68 2.08 4.41
C LEU A 168 -18.10 1.99 4.97
N LYS A 169 -18.66 0.78 5.04
CA LYS A 169 -19.95 0.52 5.66
C LYS A 169 -19.98 0.90 7.14
N ASN A 170 -18.97 0.48 7.91
CA ASN A 170 -18.89 0.80 9.34
C ASN A 170 -18.77 2.31 9.60
N LEU A 171 -18.09 3.03 8.72
CA LEU A 171 -17.90 4.48 8.80
C LEU A 171 -19.04 5.28 8.15
N LYS A 172 -20.07 4.59 7.59
CA LYS A 172 -21.20 5.21 6.86
C LYS A 172 -20.74 6.13 5.72
N LEU A 173 -19.66 5.76 5.04
CA LEU A 173 -19.13 6.49 3.89
C LEU A 173 -19.73 5.98 2.56
N GLU A 174 -20.66 5.06 2.62
CA GLU A 174 -21.46 4.64 1.47
C GLU A 174 -22.41 5.79 1.08
N SER A 175 -22.27 6.29 -0.12
CA SER A 175 -23.17 7.27 -0.73
C SER A 175 -24.42 6.64 -1.29
#